data_0b0df24b900ccd280ca01c3cfe37914a
#
_entry.id   0b0df24b900ccd280ca01c3cfe37914a
#
_cell.length_a   1.000
_cell.length_b   1.000
_cell.length_c   1.000
_cell.angle_alpha   90.00
_cell.angle_beta   90.00
_cell.angle_gamma   90.00
#
_symmetry.space_group_name_H-M   'P 1'
#
loop_
_entity.id
_entity.type
_entity.pdbx_description
1 polymer ?
#
loop_
_entity_poly.entity_id
_entity_poly.type
_entity_poly.pdbx_seq_one_letter_code
_entity_poly.pdbx_strand_id
1 'polypeptide(L)'
;MPAPFSLKMFRHAIATAALLLSAIGVAAQSLTIQGSGYTVRAIPGAMPSLEISEEGRLMFRLPAVSGLSTPNTEETLSNIQLERVAVAAGGAEQWQATADSNIWSGRRFLWTFFSDHIEFQQFATGAKPLERCYFFSNGISDRWTNGSSPGVFANSTIFADRYFSPQPNHADQYYFTIAVPQSVGVLEERSDGGNSYHPELMTGLFAPPPLFLAFEKGGVWASIGIGDKPGNYLFNALEYSGSKYAGASFWVNYAGYRSADQGFASPVVAIHFGYSEFDTLSKYVTWVDREGFGTAKRFANAAWHYKPIFCGWAEQTRQAAVHNVEAHDLATQANYERWISVVVGRGLPVGTVVIDDKWQKQYGTFDVDEQKWPDMKGFITRQHAEGRRVLLWVPAFHVEGLPDELCVKAGSRAIAGDVSNPAYEEYLRRKIRHLVADLGVDGFKEDWIGGVSRSENLKMHTPLFGIEFVRRFQFILYDEAHKWKQDAMIETQTPNPLFRESSDVLRLNDIWYGARKVPEMMRRRARIAWISGWKLVDCDNASSTNLEEWWSYMLEQPSIGIPALYFVTQTESTREQVPDSKWRQLREIWNEYVQRLEDTGGR
;
A
#
# COMPACT_ATOMS: atom_id res chain seq x y z
N MET A 1 -28.78 3.21 -37.69
CA MET A 1 -27.56 2.81 -38.39
C MET A 1 -26.46 3.76 -37.92
N PRO A 2 -25.52 3.35 -37.10
CA PRO A 2 -24.30 4.13 -36.86
C PRO A 2 -23.15 3.50 -37.66
N ALA A 3 -22.33 4.35 -38.26
CA ALA A 3 -21.15 4.02 -39.04
C ALA A 3 -20.00 3.50 -38.21
N PRO A 4 -19.07 2.69 -38.75
CA PRO A 4 -18.01 2.05 -38.00
C PRO A 4 -16.82 2.98 -37.77
N PHE A 5 -16.29 2.94 -36.53
CA PHE A 5 -15.01 3.57 -36.17
C PHE A 5 -13.83 2.80 -36.78
N SER A 6 -13.02 3.52 -37.50
CA SER A 6 -11.82 3.04 -38.19
C SER A 6 -10.67 2.84 -37.21
N LEU A 7 -10.20 1.59 -37.12
CA LEU A 7 -8.97 1.20 -36.46
C LEU A 7 -7.76 1.64 -37.27
N LYS A 8 -7.04 2.67 -36.86
CA LYS A 8 -5.71 2.98 -37.44
C LYS A 8 -4.66 2.14 -36.71
N MET A 9 -4.27 1.04 -37.33
CA MET A 9 -3.06 0.30 -37.00
C MET A 9 -1.82 1.16 -37.28
N PHE A 10 -1.06 1.43 -36.21
CA PHE A 10 0.32 1.87 -36.32
C PHE A 10 1.21 0.64 -36.59
N ARG A 11 1.54 0.45 -37.88
CA ARG A 11 2.63 -0.45 -38.28
C ARG A 11 3.94 0.30 -38.15
N HIS A 12 4.76 -0.06 -37.15
CA HIS A 12 6.17 0.31 -37.15
C HIS A 12 6.93 -0.68 -38.04
N ALA A 13 7.47 -0.17 -39.13
CA ALA A 13 8.37 -0.91 -39.99
C ALA A 13 9.69 -1.14 -39.29
N ILE A 14 10.03 -2.41 -39.05
CA ILE A 14 11.36 -2.84 -38.59
C ILE A 14 12.25 -2.82 -39.82
N ALA A 15 13.13 -1.82 -39.94
CA ALA A 15 14.22 -1.83 -40.91
C ALA A 15 15.31 -2.77 -40.40
N THR A 16 15.43 -3.93 -41.03
CA THR A 16 16.52 -4.90 -40.79
C THR A 16 17.80 -4.35 -41.46
N ALA A 17 18.66 -3.71 -40.71
CA ALA A 17 20.04 -3.45 -41.10
C ALA A 17 20.92 -4.55 -40.53
N ALA A 18 21.24 -5.55 -41.34
CA ALA A 18 22.25 -6.54 -41.04
C ALA A 18 23.64 -5.88 -41.13
N LEU A 19 24.24 -5.55 -39.99
CA LEU A 19 25.67 -5.26 -39.88
C LEU A 19 26.38 -6.54 -39.41
N LEU A 20 27.10 -7.15 -40.31
CA LEU A 20 28.14 -8.13 -40.01
C LEU A 20 29.23 -7.42 -39.22
N LEU A 21 29.29 -7.60 -37.90
CA LEU A 21 30.43 -7.27 -37.07
C LEU A 21 31.23 -8.55 -36.79
N SER A 22 32.42 -8.58 -37.37
CA SER A 22 33.47 -9.56 -37.11
C SER A 22 33.74 -9.72 -35.62
N ALA A 23 33.75 -10.97 -35.15
CA ALA A 23 34.19 -11.34 -33.82
C ALA A 23 35.69 -11.03 -33.64
N ILE A 24 35.98 -9.83 -33.16
CA ILE A 24 37.27 -9.52 -32.58
C ILE A 24 37.10 -9.70 -31.08
N GLY A 25 37.87 -10.63 -30.49
CA GLY A 25 37.93 -10.82 -29.04
C GLY A 25 38.35 -9.53 -28.36
N VAL A 26 37.38 -8.79 -27.85
CA VAL A 26 37.60 -7.62 -27.03
C VAL A 26 37.96 -8.12 -25.63
N ALA A 27 39.21 -7.90 -25.25
CA ALA A 27 39.66 -7.98 -23.86
C ALA A 27 38.63 -7.21 -23.01
N ALA A 28 38.16 -7.82 -21.91
CA ALA A 28 37.11 -7.30 -21.03
C ALA A 28 37.46 -5.89 -20.51
N GLN A 29 37.14 -4.86 -21.26
CA GLN A 29 37.09 -3.51 -20.72
C GLN A 29 36.02 -3.50 -19.63
N SER A 30 36.38 -3.08 -18.43
CA SER A 30 35.43 -2.90 -17.34
C SER A 30 34.40 -1.85 -17.77
N LEU A 31 33.21 -2.32 -18.19
CA LEU A 31 32.11 -1.44 -18.53
C LEU A 31 31.73 -0.67 -17.26
N THR A 32 31.93 0.64 -17.28
CA THR A 32 31.60 1.52 -16.17
C THR A 32 30.66 2.61 -16.68
N ILE A 33 29.59 2.87 -15.94
CA ILE A 33 28.65 3.97 -16.18
C ILE A 33 28.74 4.94 -15.01
N GLN A 34 28.74 6.22 -15.33
CA GLN A 34 28.70 7.30 -14.38
C GLN A 34 27.38 8.05 -14.51
N GLY A 35 26.52 7.99 -13.48
CA GLY A 35 25.35 8.84 -13.33
C GLY A 35 25.64 10.07 -12.45
N SER A 36 24.60 10.83 -12.17
CA SER A 36 24.66 11.95 -11.22
C SER A 36 24.55 11.41 -9.79
N GLY A 37 25.70 11.24 -9.12
CA GLY A 37 25.78 10.72 -7.75
C GLY A 37 26.01 9.21 -7.66
N TYR A 38 25.84 8.44 -8.74
CA TYR A 38 26.07 7.00 -8.70
C TYR A 38 27.06 6.51 -9.77
N THR A 39 27.63 5.35 -9.52
CA THR A 39 28.50 4.64 -10.47
C THR A 39 28.09 3.19 -10.57
N VAL A 40 28.06 2.62 -11.78
CA VAL A 40 27.86 1.20 -12.02
C VAL A 40 29.07 0.60 -12.68
N ARG A 41 29.53 -0.55 -12.17
CA ARG A 41 30.61 -1.35 -12.75
C ARG A 41 30.11 -2.76 -13.04
N ALA A 42 30.23 -3.20 -14.30
CA ALA A 42 29.95 -4.58 -14.65
C ALA A 42 31.08 -5.51 -14.18
N ILE A 43 30.72 -6.60 -13.56
CA ILE A 43 31.60 -7.69 -13.13
C ILE A 43 31.33 -8.88 -14.05
N PRO A 44 32.24 -9.21 -14.97
CA PRO A 44 32.08 -10.35 -15.87
C PRO A 44 32.18 -11.69 -15.11
N GLY A 45 31.62 -12.74 -15.69
CA GLY A 45 31.64 -14.10 -15.16
C GLY A 45 30.54 -14.94 -15.75
N ALA A 46 30.46 -16.21 -15.34
CA ALA A 46 29.37 -17.10 -15.74
C ALA A 46 27.99 -16.57 -15.28
N MET A 47 27.97 -15.81 -14.18
CA MET A 47 26.85 -15.04 -13.69
C MET A 47 27.31 -13.57 -13.60
N PRO A 48 27.15 -12.77 -14.67
CA PRO A 48 27.56 -11.37 -14.65
C PRO A 48 26.73 -10.58 -13.63
N SER A 49 27.35 -9.63 -12.97
CA SER A 49 26.71 -8.78 -11.97
C SER A 49 27.12 -7.31 -12.13
N LEU A 50 26.35 -6.44 -11.50
CA LEU A 50 26.57 -5.00 -11.48
C LEU A 50 26.88 -4.56 -10.05
N GLU A 51 28.01 -3.93 -9.84
CA GLU A 51 28.33 -3.20 -8.62
C GLU A 51 27.82 -1.76 -8.75
N ILE A 52 26.95 -1.37 -7.84
CA ILE A 52 26.29 -0.07 -7.82
C ILE A 52 26.77 0.67 -6.58
N SER A 53 27.40 1.80 -6.79
CA SER A 53 27.92 2.66 -5.72
C SER A 53 27.29 4.04 -5.77
N GLU A 54 27.09 4.65 -4.60
CA GLU A 54 26.68 6.04 -4.43
C GLU A 54 27.76 6.80 -3.66
N GLU A 55 28.18 7.94 -4.17
CA GLU A 55 29.29 8.75 -3.60
C GLU A 55 30.52 7.90 -3.25
N GLY A 56 30.85 6.94 -4.10
CA GLY A 56 31.99 6.03 -3.91
C GLY A 56 31.75 4.89 -2.89
N ARG A 57 30.59 4.82 -2.26
CA ARG A 57 30.22 3.73 -1.35
C ARG A 57 29.48 2.64 -2.09
N LEU A 58 30.01 1.43 -2.07
CA LEU A 58 29.36 0.26 -2.68
C LEU A 58 28.07 -0.08 -1.89
N MET A 59 26.93 0.08 -2.55
CA MET A 59 25.59 -0.19 -1.99
C MET A 59 25.09 -1.59 -2.33
N PHE A 60 25.23 -1.97 -3.60
CA PHE A 60 24.69 -3.23 -4.11
C PHE A 60 25.69 -3.93 -5.03
N ARG A 61 25.67 -5.28 -4.99
CA ARG A 61 26.11 -6.12 -6.11
C ARG A 61 24.91 -6.96 -6.53
N LEU A 62 24.41 -6.72 -7.73
CA LEU A 62 23.18 -7.32 -8.24
C LEU A 62 23.50 -8.14 -9.49
N PRO A 63 23.05 -9.41 -9.59
CA PRO A 63 23.14 -10.17 -10.83
C PRO A 63 22.44 -9.45 -11.98
N ALA A 64 23.01 -9.58 -13.17
CA ALA A 64 22.43 -8.97 -14.37
C ALA A 64 21.13 -9.65 -14.82
N VAL A 65 20.78 -10.78 -14.23
CA VAL A 65 19.61 -11.62 -14.52
C VAL A 65 18.81 -11.93 -13.26
N SER A 66 17.60 -12.43 -13.44
CA SER A 66 16.65 -12.76 -12.35
C SER A 66 15.82 -13.98 -12.72
N GLY A 67 15.44 -14.78 -11.73
CA GLY A 67 14.60 -15.96 -11.92
C GLY A 67 13.10 -15.63 -12.06
N LEU A 68 12.38 -16.58 -12.64
CA LEU A 68 10.94 -16.54 -12.81
C LEU A 68 10.37 -17.96 -12.67
N SER A 69 9.78 -18.28 -11.50
CA SER A 69 9.31 -19.63 -11.20
C SER A 69 7.90 -19.92 -11.69
N THR A 70 7.59 -21.20 -11.77
CA THR A 70 6.22 -21.72 -11.85
C THR A 70 5.82 -22.33 -10.50
N PRO A 71 4.55 -22.67 -10.24
CA PRO A 71 4.13 -23.30 -8.98
C PRO A 71 4.91 -24.56 -8.56
N ASN A 72 5.52 -25.25 -9.54
CA ASN A 72 6.18 -26.53 -9.27
C ASN A 72 7.67 -26.56 -9.64
N THR A 73 8.24 -25.46 -10.14
CA THR A 73 9.60 -25.48 -10.67
C THR A 73 10.27 -24.13 -10.53
N GLU A 74 11.41 -24.09 -9.85
CA GLU A 74 12.31 -22.94 -9.86
C GLU A 74 13.12 -22.91 -11.16
N GLU A 75 13.37 -21.69 -11.66
CA GLU A 75 14.11 -21.49 -12.90
C GLU A 75 15.62 -21.68 -12.70
N THR A 76 16.24 -22.36 -13.64
CA THR A 76 17.70 -22.39 -13.80
C THR A 76 18.09 -21.68 -15.08
N LEU A 77 18.99 -20.69 -14.95
CA LEU A 77 19.53 -19.92 -16.07
C LEU A 77 20.93 -20.38 -16.43
N SER A 78 21.21 -20.45 -17.73
CA SER A 78 22.52 -20.82 -18.29
C SER A 78 22.85 -19.97 -19.53
N ASN A 79 24.09 -20.07 -20.02
CA ASN A 79 24.55 -19.35 -21.21
C ASN A 79 24.28 -17.85 -21.16
N ILE A 80 24.49 -17.22 -20.00
CA ILE A 80 24.17 -15.81 -19.77
C ILE A 80 25.16 -14.93 -20.51
N GLN A 81 24.63 -14.02 -21.33
CA GLN A 81 25.39 -13.02 -22.05
C GLN A 81 24.91 -11.62 -21.63
N LEU A 82 25.84 -10.71 -21.38
CA LEU A 82 25.55 -9.30 -21.06
C LEU A 82 26.25 -8.43 -22.09
N GLU A 83 25.49 -7.59 -22.76
CA GLU A 83 26.01 -6.69 -23.80
C GLU A 83 25.42 -5.29 -23.68
N ARG A 84 26.16 -4.31 -24.15
CA ARG A 84 25.65 -2.95 -24.36
C ARG A 84 24.86 -2.90 -25.65
N VAL A 85 23.58 -2.46 -25.58
CA VAL A 85 22.67 -2.59 -26.73
C VAL A 85 22.54 -1.28 -27.50
N ALA A 86 22.24 -0.18 -26.83
CA ALA A 86 21.99 1.11 -27.49
C ALA A 86 21.97 2.25 -26.46
N VAL A 87 21.96 3.48 -26.98
CA VAL A 87 21.54 4.66 -26.22
C VAL A 87 20.05 4.84 -26.46
N ALA A 88 19.24 4.74 -25.38
CA ALA A 88 17.81 4.96 -25.45
C ALA A 88 17.46 6.42 -25.78
N ALA A 89 16.21 6.67 -26.15
CA ALA A 89 15.68 8.02 -26.30
C ALA A 89 15.93 8.81 -24.99
N GLY A 90 16.51 10.01 -25.09
CA GLY A 90 16.90 10.81 -23.93
C GLY A 90 18.33 10.60 -23.42
N GLY A 91 19.15 9.79 -24.12
CA GLY A 91 20.57 9.62 -23.82
C GLY A 91 20.90 8.57 -22.74
N ALA A 92 19.89 7.84 -22.24
CA ALA A 92 20.10 6.76 -21.28
C ALA A 92 20.83 5.57 -21.90
N GLU A 93 21.84 5.06 -21.23
CA GLU A 93 22.57 3.87 -21.67
C GLU A 93 21.78 2.60 -21.35
N GLN A 94 21.79 1.62 -22.26
CA GLN A 94 21.11 0.35 -22.05
C GLN A 94 22.06 -0.84 -22.17
N TRP A 95 21.93 -1.76 -21.22
CA TRP A 95 22.56 -3.07 -21.27
C TRP A 95 21.49 -4.16 -21.26
N GLN A 96 21.67 -5.17 -22.09
CA GLN A 96 20.78 -6.30 -22.18
C GLN A 96 21.52 -7.56 -21.75
N ALA A 97 20.88 -8.34 -20.86
CA ALA A 97 21.29 -9.73 -20.68
C ALA A 97 20.28 -10.67 -21.36
N THR A 98 20.79 -11.78 -21.88
CA THR A 98 20.00 -12.92 -22.38
C THR A 98 20.48 -14.19 -21.68
N ALA A 99 19.59 -15.18 -21.57
CA ALA A 99 19.92 -16.46 -20.95
C ALA A 99 19.07 -17.60 -21.55
N ASP A 100 19.58 -18.81 -21.50
CA ASP A 100 18.79 -20.01 -21.67
C ASP A 100 18.10 -20.36 -20.35
N SER A 101 16.88 -20.89 -20.42
CA SER A 101 16.06 -21.27 -19.29
C SER A 101 15.54 -22.70 -19.40
N ASN A 102 15.49 -23.43 -18.28
CA ASN A 102 14.85 -24.75 -18.23
C ASN A 102 13.30 -24.69 -18.27
N ILE A 103 12.71 -23.49 -18.16
CA ILE A 103 11.26 -23.30 -18.09
C ILE A 103 10.74 -22.51 -19.28
N TRP A 104 11.40 -21.39 -19.65
CA TRP A 104 10.93 -20.39 -20.59
C TRP A 104 11.66 -20.50 -21.92
N SER A 105 10.93 -20.30 -23.02
CA SER A 105 11.52 -20.38 -24.38
C SER A 105 12.35 -19.15 -24.74
N GLY A 106 12.23 -18.05 -24.00
CA GLY A 106 13.06 -16.86 -24.17
C GLY A 106 13.18 -16.07 -22.89
N ARG A 107 14.40 -15.66 -22.57
CA ARG A 107 14.69 -14.82 -21.39
C ARG A 107 15.53 -13.63 -21.81
N ARG A 108 15.07 -12.45 -21.44
CA ARG A 108 15.75 -11.19 -21.68
C ARG A 108 15.62 -10.29 -20.45
N PHE A 109 16.68 -9.56 -20.15
CA PHE A 109 16.79 -8.66 -19.01
C PHE A 109 17.35 -7.34 -19.51
N LEU A 110 16.67 -6.25 -19.21
CA LEU A 110 17.02 -4.92 -19.68
C LEU A 110 17.38 -4.05 -18.48
N TRP A 111 18.58 -3.48 -18.51
CA TRP A 111 19.04 -2.45 -17.61
C TRP A 111 19.10 -1.13 -18.37
N THR A 112 18.51 -0.09 -17.82
CA THR A 112 18.53 1.27 -18.37
C THR A 112 19.11 2.22 -17.34
N PHE A 113 20.16 2.94 -17.70
CA PHE A 113 20.91 3.82 -16.81
C PHE A 113 20.63 5.27 -17.20
N PHE A 114 19.75 5.90 -16.42
CA PHE A 114 19.44 7.32 -16.56
C PHE A 114 20.46 8.15 -15.77
N SER A 115 20.45 9.47 -15.94
CA SER A 115 21.36 10.34 -15.20
C SER A 115 21.14 10.30 -13.68
N ASP A 116 19.92 10.05 -13.21
CA ASP A 116 19.49 10.20 -11.82
C ASP A 116 18.97 8.90 -11.17
N HIS A 117 18.77 7.83 -11.95
CA HIS A 117 18.28 6.54 -11.48
C HIS A 117 18.63 5.40 -12.44
N ILE A 118 18.39 4.16 -11.99
CA ILE A 118 18.60 2.95 -12.79
C ILE A 118 17.27 2.21 -12.86
N GLU A 119 16.92 1.69 -14.05
CA GLU A 119 15.77 0.79 -14.21
C GLU A 119 16.22 -0.62 -14.60
N PHE A 120 15.46 -1.60 -14.14
CA PHE A 120 15.60 -3.00 -14.51
C PHE A 120 14.24 -3.62 -14.83
N GLN A 121 14.17 -4.40 -15.90
CA GLN A 121 12.98 -5.15 -16.27
C GLN A 121 13.36 -6.50 -16.90
N GLN A 122 12.61 -7.55 -16.57
CA GLN A 122 12.81 -8.87 -17.15
C GLN A 122 11.62 -9.29 -18.02
N PHE A 123 11.93 -10.11 -19.02
CA PHE A 123 10.98 -10.60 -19.99
C PHE A 123 11.07 -12.11 -20.15
N ALA A 124 9.92 -12.75 -20.36
CA ALA A 124 9.84 -14.19 -20.60
C ALA A 124 8.77 -14.51 -21.64
N THR A 125 8.94 -15.64 -22.31
CA THR A 125 7.95 -16.22 -23.22
C THR A 125 7.77 -17.70 -22.91
N GLY A 126 6.51 -18.16 -22.80
CA GLY A 126 6.16 -19.55 -22.54
C GLY A 126 4.75 -19.68 -22.00
N ALA A 127 4.12 -20.84 -22.16
CA ALA A 127 2.71 -21.08 -21.84
C ALA A 127 2.46 -21.58 -20.38
N LYS A 128 3.43 -21.43 -19.49
CA LYS A 128 3.30 -21.90 -18.11
C LYS A 128 2.74 -20.80 -17.19
N PRO A 129 2.04 -21.16 -16.11
CA PRO A 129 1.63 -20.21 -15.10
C PRO A 129 2.83 -19.68 -14.32
N LEU A 130 2.77 -18.41 -13.94
CA LEU A 130 3.79 -17.71 -13.17
C LEU A 130 3.49 -17.82 -11.68
N GLU A 131 4.46 -18.21 -10.89
CA GLU A 131 4.38 -18.11 -9.44
C GLU A 131 5.15 -16.88 -8.95
N ARG A 132 6.48 -16.98 -8.84
CA ARG A 132 7.31 -15.88 -8.32
C ARG A 132 8.12 -15.23 -9.43
N CYS A 133 8.06 -13.92 -9.49
CA CYS A 133 8.96 -13.10 -10.27
C CYS A 133 10.01 -12.53 -9.33
N TYR A 134 11.21 -13.11 -9.35
CA TYR A 134 12.33 -12.65 -8.55
C TYR A 134 13.01 -11.45 -9.19
N PHE A 135 13.64 -10.63 -8.36
CA PHE A 135 14.51 -9.55 -8.80
C PHE A 135 15.89 -9.77 -8.16
N PHE A 136 16.92 -9.85 -9.00
CA PHE A 136 18.32 -10.04 -8.62
C PHE A 136 18.61 -11.35 -7.87
N SER A 137 17.72 -12.32 -7.97
CA SER A 137 17.85 -13.66 -7.42
C SER A 137 17.03 -14.66 -8.24
N ASN A 138 17.13 -15.94 -7.94
CA ASN A 138 16.26 -16.99 -8.46
C ASN A 138 15.68 -17.88 -7.35
N GLY A 139 15.64 -17.37 -6.14
CA GLY A 139 15.12 -18.04 -4.95
C GLY A 139 15.07 -17.08 -3.77
N ILE A 140 14.65 -17.56 -2.62
CA ILE A 140 14.48 -16.78 -1.39
C ILE A 140 15.70 -16.98 -0.50
N SER A 141 16.32 -15.87 -0.07
CA SER A 141 17.39 -15.89 0.93
C SER A 141 16.84 -16.27 2.30
N ASP A 142 17.46 -17.22 2.96
CA ASP A 142 17.11 -17.60 4.33
C ASP A 142 18.08 -16.96 5.33
N ARG A 143 17.54 -16.14 6.22
CA ARG A 143 18.31 -15.46 7.28
C ARG A 143 18.97 -16.41 8.28
N TRP A 144 18.44 -17.63 8.41
CA TRP A 144 18.89 -18.59 9.43
C TRP A 144 19.98 -19.53 8.96
N THR A 145 20.11 -19.73 7.66
CA THR A 145 21.16 -20.60 7.13
C THR A 145 22.43 -19.80 6.87
N ASN A 146 23.54 -20.21 7.46
CA ASN A 146 24.89 -19.70 7.14
C ASN A 146 25.36 -20.14 5.74
N GLY A 147 24.51 -20.85 4.99
CA GLY A 147 24.77 -21.33 3.64
C GLY A 147 23.90 -20.61 2.61
N SER A 148 24.28 -20.71 1.35
CA SER A 148 23.41 -20.28 0.26
C SER A 148 22.15 -21.13 0.27
N SER A 149 21.01 -20.49 0.44
CA SER A 149 19.73 -21.12 0.12
C SER A 149 19.76 -21.55 -1.35
N PRO A 150 19.28 -22.75 -1.70
CA PRO A 150 19.14 -23.13 -3.09
C PRO A 150 18.36 -22.04 -3.84
N GLY A 151 18.92 -21.58 -4.99
CA GLY A 151 18.25 -20.58 -5.81
C GLY A 151 18.65 -19.13 -5.57
N VAL A 152 19.44 -18.79 -4.55
CA VAL A 152 19.99 -17.43 -4.41
C VAL A 152 21.33 -17.34 -5.13
N PHE A 153 21.48 -16.37 -6.01
CA PHE A 153 22.74 -16.14 -6.68
C PHE A 153 23.80 -15.68 -5.67
N ALA A 154 24.95 -16.34 -5.66
CA ALA A 154 26.02 -16.11 -4.70
C ALA A 154 26.59 -14.68 -4.70
N ASN A 155 26.38 -13.93 -5.79
CA ASN A 155 26.84 -12.55 -5.97
C ASN A 155 25.73 -11.50 -5.81
N SER A 156 24.54 -11.89 -5.35
CA SER A 156 23.51 -10.95 -4.93
C SER A 156 23.82 -10.45 -3.51
N THR A 157 24.23 -9.20 -3.36
CA THR A 157 24.66 -8.68 -2.05
C THR A 157 24.19 -7.24 -1.86
N ILE A 158 23.65 -6.97 -0.67
CA ILE A 158 23.37 -5.61 -0.18
C ILE A 158 24.41 -5.26 0.86
N PHE A 159 25.16 -4.18 0.64
CA PHE A 159 26.24 -3.74 1.53
C PHE A 159 25.79 -2.66 2.52
N ALA A 160 24.49 -2.40 2.61
CA ALA A 160 23.93 -1.44 3.54
C ALA A 160 24.04 -1.92 5.00
N ASP A 161 24.01 -0.99 5.93
CA ASP A 161 24.04 -1.23 7.38
C ASP A 161 22.64 -1.50 7.91
N ARG A 162 21.64 -0.81 7.32
CA ARG A 162 20.21 -0.94 7.64
C ARG A 162 19.36 -0.54 6.44
N TYR A 163 18.05 -0.78 6.57
CA TYR A 163 17.10 -0.29 5.58
C TYR A 163 15.81 0.25 6.22
N PHE A 164 15.11 1.09 5.46
CA PHE A 164 13.81 1.67 5.78
C PHE A 164 12.72 0.95 4.99
N SER A 165 11.60 0.66 5.65
CA SER A 165 10.36 0.19 5.04
C SER A 165 9.25 1.24 5.23
N PRO A 166 8.46 1.59 4.21
CA PRO A 166 7.30 2.48 4.35
C PRO A 166 6.08 1.74 4.93
N GLN A 167 6.25 0.52 5.38
CA GLN A 167 5.26 -0.32 6.01
C GLN A 167 5.40 -0.18 7.53
N PRO A 168 4.72 0.77 8.19
CA PRO A 168 4.77 0.86 9.64
C PRO A 168 4.12 -0.39 10.24
N ASN A 169 4.69 -0.86 11.31
CA ASN A 169 4.07 -1.89 12.14
C ASN A 169 3.53 -1.27 13.45
N HIS A 170 2.91 -2.08 14.28
CA HIS A 170 2.37 -1.59 15.55
C HIS A 170 3.42 -1.12 16.54
N ALA A 171 4.66 -1.58 16.41
CA ALA A 171 5.80 -1.11 17.21
C ALA A 171 6.49 0.10 16.60
N ASP A 172 5.98 0.62 15.47
CA ASP A 172 6.55 1.71 14.66
C ASP A 172 8.04 1.58 14.38
N GLN A 173 8.43 0.40 14.07
CA GLN A 173 9.78 0.12 13.62
C GLN A 173 9.87 0.42 12.12
N TYR A 174 10.66 1.41 11.75
CA TYR A 174 10.88 1.81 10.36
C TYR A 174 12.24 1.37 9.82
N TYR A 175 13.21 1.14 10.70
CA TYR A 175 14.56 0.73 10.32
C TYR A 175 14.84 -0.68 10.76
N PHE A 176 15.36 -1.46 9.83
CA PHE A 176 15.65 -2.88 10.02
C PHE A 176 17.09 -3.18 9.64
N THR A 177 17.68 -4.19 10.25
CA THR A 177 18.93 -4.76 9.74
C THR A 177 18.65 -5.50 8.43
N ILE A 178 19.62 -5.58 7.54
CA ILE A 178 19.44 -6.17 6.20
C ILE A 178 19.00 -7.64 6.22
N ALA A 179 19.15 -8.34 7.35
CA ALA A 179 18.73 -9.73 7.51
C ALA A 179 17.23 -9.87 7.89
N VAL A 180 16.53 -8.80 8.23
CA VAL A 180 15.11 -8.84 8.57
C VAL A 180 14.29 -8.82 7.30
N PRO A 181 13.42 -9.80 7.03
CA PRO A 181 12.57 -9.79 5.86
C PRO A 181 11.41 -8.81 6.03
N GLN A 182 10.86 -8.37 4.90
CA GLN A 182 9.70 -7.48 4.84
C GLN A 182 8.77 -7.87 3.69
N SER A 183 7.48 -7.69 3.93
CA SER A 183 6.44 -7.67 2.90
C SER A 183 5.85 -6.27 2.82
N VAL A 184 5.97 -5.64 1.66
CA VAL A 184 5.48 -4.27 1.42
C VAL A 184 4.32 -4.34 0.44
N GLY A 185 3.09 -4.24 0.95
CA GLY A 185 1.91 -4.41 0.10
C GLY A 185 0.62 -4.60 0.88
N VAL A 186 -0.28 -5.39 0.32
CA VAL A 186 -1.49 -5.86 0.99
C VAL A 186 -1.15 -7.14 1.73
N LEU A 187 -1.26 -7.12 3.04
CA LEU A 187 -0.87 -8.24 3.89
C LEU A 187 -2.12 -8.93 4.41
N GLU A 188 -2.11 -10.23 4.34
CA GLU A 188 -3.14 -11.04 4.97
C GLU A 188 -2.91 -11.04 6.49
N GLU A 189 -3.87 -10.54 7.23
CA GLU A 189 -3.78 -10.41 8.68
C GLU A 189 -3.80 -11.77 9.38
N ARG A 190 -4.39 -12.79 8.76
CA ARG A 190 -4.37 -14.18 9.23
C ARG A 190 -4.43 -15.13 8.06
N SER A 191 -3.34 -15.82 7.84
CA SER A 191 -3.31 -16.91 6.88
C SER A 191 -4.11 -18.11 7.39
N ASP A 192 -4.68 -18.83 6.47
CA ASP A 192 -5.23 -20.17 6.64
C ASP A 192 -4.14 -21.18 6.98
N GLY A 193 -3.48 -21.05 8.12
CA GLY A 193 -2.52 -22.02 8.60
C GLY A 193 -1.04 -21.70 8.42
N GLY A 194 -0.66 -20.44 8.54
CA GLY A 194 0.72 -20.11 8.89
C GLY A 194 1.72 -20.08 7.76
N ASN A 195 1.30 -19.85 6.53
CA ASN A 195 2.22 -19.62 5.40
C ASN A 195 2.67 -18.16 5.26
N SER A 196 2.53 -17.38 6.31
CA SER A 196 3.21 -16.09 6.37
C SER A 196 4.69 -16.34 6.62
N TYR A 197 5.53 -15.86 5.73
CA TYR A 197 6.98 -16.01 5.85
C TYR A 197 7.53 -15.45 7.17
N HIS A 198 6.88 -14.45 7.74
CA HIS A 198 7.29 -13.78 8.98
C HIS A 198 6.06 -13.16 9.66
N PRO A 199 5.35 -13.92 10.49
CA PRO A 199 4.15 -13.43 11.19
C PRO A 199 4.41 -12.18 12.03
N GLU A 200 5.63 -12.01 12.54
CA GLU A 200 6.03 -10.85 13.34
C GLU A 200 6.14 -9.54 12.54
N LEU A 201 6.17 -9.61 11.20
CA LEU A 201 6.34 -8.45 10.32
C LEU A 201 5.10 -8.15 9.47
N MET A 202 4.06 -8.93 9.60
CA MET A 202 2.92 -8.95 8.68
C MET A 202 1.78 -8.00 9.02
N THR A 203 1.81 -7.35 10.13
CA THR A 203 0.79 -6.35 10.48
C THR A 203 1.19 -4.99 9.94
N GLY A 204 1.11 -4.83 8.63
CA GLY A 204 1.27 -3.54 8.01
C GLY A 204 0.04 -2.68 8.23
N LEU A 205 0.24 -1.50 8.78
CA LEU A 205 -0.84 -0.55 9.00
C LEU A 205 -1.26 0.15 7.70
N PHE A 206 -0.31 0.34 6.78
CA PHE A 206 -0.61 0.82 5.43
C PHE A 206 -0.73 -0.37 4.48
N ALA A 207 -1.84 -0.46 3.78
CA ALA A 207 -2.16 -1.62 2.95
C ALA A 207 -2.82 -1.24 1.60
N PRO A 208 -2.04 -1.10 0.51
CA PRO A 208 -0.59 -1.12 0.44
C PRO A 208 0.07 0.25 0.66
N PRO A 209 1.29 0.30 1.18
CA PRO A 209 2.15 1.47 1.09
C PRO A 209 2.82 1.57 -0.29
N PRO A 210 3.64 2.61 -0.58
CA PRO A 210 4.55 2.60 -1.72
C PRO A 210 5.39 1.31 -1.77
N LEU A 211 5.48 0.66 -2.93
CA LEU A 211 6.22 -0.60 -3.13
C LEU A 211 7.72 -0.34 -3.24
N PHE A 212 8.35 -0.10 -2.12
CA PHE A 212 9.64 0.54 -2.03
C PHE A 212 10.37 0.15 -0.74
N LEU A 213 11.69 0.02 -0.82
CA LEU A 213 12.60 -0.15 0.32
C LEU A 213 13.83 0.74 0.10
N ALA A 214 14.31 1.42 1.13
CA ALA A 214 15.51 2.26 1.05
C ALA A 214 16.61 1.76 1.99
N PHE A 215 17.81 1.63 1.46
CA PHE A 215 19.00 1.05 2.11
C PHE A 215 20.00 2.15 2.44
N GLU A 216 20.57 2.11 3.64
CA GLU A 216 21.49 3.14 4.14
C GLU A 216 22.87 2.56 4.40
N LYS A 217 23.91 3.32 4.00
CA LYS A 217 25.30 3.03 4.32
C LYS A 217 26.09 4.31 4.54
N GLY A 218 26.52 4.53 5.79
CA GLY A 218 27.38 5.65 6.12
C GLY A 218 26.80 7.02 5.75
N GLY A 219 25.48 7.20 5.83
CA GLY A 219 24.77 8.44 5.56
C GLY A 219 24.30 8.65 4.14
N VAL A 220 24.62 7.74 3.19
CA VAL A 220 24.02 7.74 1.84
C VAL A 220 22.93 6.71 1.74
N TRP A 221 21.94 6.96 0.89
CA TRP A 221 20.74 6.14 0.74
C TRP A 221 20.52 5.74 -0.71
N ALA A 222 20.28 4.46 -0.94
CA ALA A 222 19.83 3.96 -2.24
C ALA A 222 18.57 3.12 -2.06
N SER A 223 17.57 3.31 -2.92
CA SER A 223 16.31 2.58 -2.83
C SER A 223 16.13 1.58 -3.95
N ILE A 224 15.32 0.55 -3.68
CA ILE A 224 14.78 -0.38 -4.66
C ILE A 224 13.26 -0.29 -4.54
N GLY A 225 12.59 0.10 -5.62
CA GLY A 225 11.13 0.17 -5.71
C GLY A 225 10.64 -0.41 -7.02
N ILE A 226 9.37 -0.81 -7.07
CA ILE A 226 8.76 -1.37 -8.27
C ILE A 226 7.56 -0.55 -8.71
N GLY A 227 7.30 -0.54 -10.02
CA GLY A 227 6.12 0.07 -10.62
C GLY A 227 5.65 -0.70 -11.85
N ASP A 228 4.34 -0.66 -12.11
CA ASP A 228 3.72 -1.21 -13.30
C ASP A 228 2.49 -0.38 -13.68
N LYS A 229 1.94 -0.61 -14.86
CA LYS A 229 0.69 0.06 -15.25
C LYS A 229 -0.48 -0.41 -14.37
N PRO A 230 -1.42 0.49 -14.02
CA PRO A 230 -2.67 0.11 -13.38
C PRO A 230 -3.35 -1.05 -14.11
N GLY A 231 -3.76 -2.07 -13.38
CA GLY A 231 -4.28 -3.34 -13.90
C GLY A 231 -3.28 -4.50 -13.87
N ASN A 232 -1.99 -4.24 -13.69
CA ASN A 232 -0.94 -5.27 -13.70
C ASN A 232 -0.45 -5.68 -12.30
N TYR A 233 -0.89 -5.01 -11.24
CA TYR A 233 -0.48 -5.31 -9.86
C TYR A 233 -1.21 -6.56 -9.31
N LEU A 234 -1.14 -7.66 -10.07
CA LEU A 234 -1.75 -8.96 -9.75
C LEU A 234 -0.87 -9.78 -8.78
N PHE A 235 -0.44 -9.16 -7.71
CA PHE A 235 0.35 -9.74 -6.63
C PHE A 235 0.05 -9.00 -5.32
N ASN A 236 0.30 -9.63 -4.17
CA ASN A 236 -0.01 -9.02 -2.87
C ASN A 236 1.01 -7.98 -2.42
N ALA A 237 2.29 -8.23 -2.62
CA ALA A 237 3.35 -7.39 -2.07
C ALA A 237 4.64 -7.46 -2.88
N LEU A 238 5.50 -6.45 -2.71
CA LEU A 238 6.93 -6.56 -2.90
C LEU A 238 7.51 -7.22 -1.65
N GLU A 239 8.04 -8.41 -1.81
CA GLU A 239 8.66 -9.19 -0.76
C GLU A 239 10.17 -8.97 -0.76
N TYR A 240 10.76 -8.93 0.42
CA TYR A 240 12.20 -8.86 0.64
C TYR A 240 12.64 -9.86 1.69
N SER A 241 13.72 -10.55 1.42
CA SER A 241 14.46 -11.33 2.41
C SER A 241 15.96 -11.18 2.17
N GLY A 242 16.70 -10.89 3.21
CA GLY A 242 18.14 -10.72 3.16
C GLY A 242 18.85 -11.63 4.14
N SER A 243 20.11 -11.91 3.83
CA SER A 243 21.02 -12.63 4.72
C SER A 243 22.34 -11.87 4.78
N LYS A 244 22.93 -11.83 5.96
CA LYS A 244 24.29 -11.28 6.11
C LYS A 244 25.35 -12.05 5.31
N TYR A 245 25.08 -13.33 5.00
CA TYR A 245 26.07 -14.24 4.41
C TYR A 245 25.61 -14.85 3.07
N ALA A 246 24.31 -14.94 2.82
CA ALA A 246 23.74 -15.70 1.71
C ALA A 246 23.07 -14.82 0.63
N GLY A 247 23.29 -13.51 0.66
CA GLY A 247 22.73 -12.61 -0.33
C GLY A 247 21.33 -12.09 0.02
N ALA A 248 20.67 -11.51 -0.98
CA ALA A 248 19.35 -10.89 -0.83
C ALA A 248 18.41 -11.31 -1.97
N SER A 249 17.13 -11.35 -1.66
CA SER A 249 16.07 -11.67 -2.60
C SER A 249 14.97 -10.62 -2.53
N PHE A 250 14.48 -10.20 -3.69
CA PHE A 250 13.24 -9.44 -3.85
C PHE A 250 12.34 -10.22 -4.79
N TRP A 251 11.04 -10.24 -4.55
CA TRP A 251 10.11 -10.88 -5.47
C TRP A 251 8.70 -10.35 -5.33
N VAL A 252 7.89 -10.63 -6.35
CA VAL A 252 6.43 -10.57 -6.29
C VAL A 252 5.87 -11.96 -6.59
N ASN A 253 4.73 -12.32 -6.00
CA ASN A 253 4.10 -13.61 -6.19
C ASN A 253 2.76 -13.46 -6.91
N TYR A 254 2.65 -14.03 -8.11
CA TYR A 254 1.44 -14.08 -8.91
C TYR A 254 0.54 -15.28 -8.59
N ALA A 255 0.99 -16.21 -7.73
CA ALA A 255 0.25 -17.40 -7.29
C ALA A 255 -0.36 -18.24 -8.44
N GLY A 256 0.27 -18.25 -9.60
CA GLY A 256 -0.23 -18.96 -10.79
C GLY A 256 -1.34 -18.26 -11.57
N TYR A 257 -1.83 -17.10 -11.14
CA TYR A 257 -2.92 -16.37 -11.82
C TYR A 257 -2.51 -15.59 -13.07
N ARG A 258 -1.22 -15.55 -13.38
CA ARG A 258 -0.69 -14.93 -14.61
C ARG A 258 0.08 -15.95 -15.44
N SER A 259 0.13 -15.77 -16.76
CA SER A 259 0.93 -16.60 -17.67
C SER A 259 1.86 -15.73 -18.51
N ALA A 260 2.81 -16.37 -19.20
CA ALA A 260 3.72 -15.71 -20.15
C ALA A 260 3.45 -16.13 -21.61
N ASP A 261 2.27 -16.66 -21.93
CA ASP A 261 1.87 -17.17 -23.24
C ASP A 261 1.84 -16.08 -24.33
N GLN A 262 1.41 -14.88 -23.97
CA GLN A 262 1.43 -13.69 -24.83
C GLN A 262 2.69 -12.83 -24.65
N GLY A 263 3.71 -13.35 -23.96
CA GLY A 263 4.86 -12.61 -23.48
C GLY A 263 4.62 -12.00 -22.11
N PHE A 264 5.62 -12.09 -21.24
CA PHE A 264 5.62 -11.50 -19.92
C PHE A 264 6.67 -10.40 -19.82
N ALA A 265 6.27 -9.26 -19.29
CA ALA A 265 7.15 -8.23 -18.78
C ALA A 265 6.89 -8.08 -17.27
N SER A 266 7.95 -8.10 -16.47
CA SER A 266 7.84 -7.86 -15.02
C SER A 266 7.46 -6.41 -14.74
N PRO A 267 7.02 -6.09 -13.50
CA PRO A 267 7.13 -4.72 -13.01
C PRO A 267 8.53 -4.18 -13.27
N VAL A 268 8.63 -2.88 -13.55
CA VAL A 268 9.91 -2.19 -13.64
C VAL A 268 10.44 -1.99 -12.24
N VAL A 269 11.69 -2.38 -11.99
CA VAL A 269 12.41 -2.02 -10.77
C VAL A 269 13.15 -0.72 -11.02
N ALA A 270 13.01 0.25 -10.11
CA ALA A 270 13.80 1.48 -10.13
C ALA A 270 14.71 1.58 -8.90
N ILE A 271 15.96 1.97 -9.12
CA ILE A 271 16.94 2.25 -8.07
C ILE A 271 17.20 3.75 -8.05
N HIS A 272 16.82 4.41 -6.95
CA HIS A 272 17.06 5.85 -6.75
C HIS A 272 18.10 6.07 -5.66
N PHE A 273 18.82 7.19 -5.75
CA PHE A 273 19.90 7.57 -4.86
C PHE A 273 19.56 8.88 -4.15
N GLY A 274 19.98 9.04 -2.89
CA GLY A 274 19.64 10.22 -2.13
C GLY A 274 20.30 10.33 -0.76
N TYR A 275 19.94 11.38 -0.03
CA TYR A 275 20.53 11.71 1.27
C TYR A 275 19.65 11.27 2.47
N SER A 276 18.47 10.76 2.21
CA SER A 276 17.57 10.18 3.24
C SER A 276 16.57 9.21 2.63
N GLU A 277 15.94 8.39 3.48
CA GLU A 277 14.85 7.51 3.10
C GLU A 277 13.68 8.27 2.46
N PHE A 278 13.38 9.47 2.94
CA PHE A 278 12.28 10.27 2.42
C PHE A 278 12.63 11.01 1.11
N ASP A 279 13.90 11.34 0.91
CA ASP A 279 14.37 11.88 -0.37
C ASP A 279 14.28 10.81 -1.46
N THR A 280 14.74 9.59 -1.18
CA THR A 280 14.62 8.47 -2.13
C THR A 280 13.15 8.08 -2.36
N LEU A 281 12.28 8.13 -1.32
CA LEU A 281 10.84 7.92 -1.47
C LEU A 281 10.21 8.98 -2.38
N SER A 282 10.59 10.25 -2.23
CA SER A 282 10.09 11.34 -3.09
C SER A 282 10.49 11.14 -4.55
N LYS A 283 11.73 10.72 -4.81
CA LYS A 283 12.22 10.38 -6.15
C LYS A 283 11.46 9.20 -6.74
N TYR A 284 11.24 8.15 -5.95
CA TYR A 284 10.44 6.99 -6.35
C TYR A 284 9.00 7.39 -6.73
N VAL A 285 8.31 8.19 -5.91
CA VAL A 285 6.94 8.62 -6.20
C VAL A 285 6.89 9.51 -7.45
N THR A 286 7.86 10.40 -7.63
CA THR A 286 8.00 11.23 -8.84
C THR A 286 8.19 10.35 -10.09
N TRP A 287 8.99 9.30 -9.99
CA TRP A 287 9.17 8.32 -11.06
C TRP A 287 7.87 7.56 -11.35
N VAL A 288 7.17 7.07 -10.33
CA VAL A 288 5.86 6.40 -10.48
C VAL A 288 4.86 7.28 -11.24
N ASP A 289 4.84 8.58 -10.93
CA ASP A 289 3.96 9.54 -11.60
C ASP A 289 4.39 9.79 -13.06
N ARG A 290 5.67 9.97 -13.31
CA ARG A 290 6.23 10.19 -14.65
C ARG A 290 5.95 9.01 -15.58
N GLU A 291 6.13 7.79 -15.09
CA GLU A 291 5.89 6.57 -15.87
C GLU A 291 4.40 6.18 -15.98
N GLY A 292 3.50 6.88 -15.26
CA GLY A 292 2.07 6.58 -15.24
C GLY A 292 1.77 5.23 -14.57
N PHE A 293 2.52 4.90 -13.52
CA PHE A 293 2.31 3.73 -12.67
C PHE A 293 1.39 4.02 -11.48
N GLY A 294 1.20 5.29 -11.17
CA GLY A 294 0.20 5.78 -10.22
C GLY A 294 -1.07 6.26 -10.90
N THR A 295 -2.02 6.70 -10.09
CA THR A 295 -3.27 7.33 -10.54
C THR A 295 -3.38 8.77 -10.03
N ALA A 296 -4.30 9.54 -10.59
CA ALA A 296 -4.57 10.91 -10.17
C ALA A 296 -5.81 10.97 -9.30
N LYS A 297 -5.83 11.88 -8.34
CA LYS A 297 -7.03 12.18 -7.55
C LYS A 297 -8.15 12.68 -8.47
N ARG A 298 -9.36 12.12 -8.30
CA ARG A 298 -10.51 12.42 -9.16
C ARG A 298 -11.26 13.68 -8.75
N PHE A 299 -11.39 13.92 -7.44
CA PHE A 299 -12.11 15.08 -6.89
C PHE A 299 -11.21 15.82 -5.90
N ALA A 300 -11.41 17.14 -5.80
CA ALA A 300 -10.79 17.95 -4.75
C ALA A 300 -11.49 17.71 -3.40
N ASN A 301 -10.73 17.81 -2.32
CA ASN A 301 -11.31 17.75 -0.98
C ASN A 301 -12.30 18.91 -0.77
N ALA A 302 -13.48 18.61 -0.25
CA ALA A 302 -14.44 19.60 0.17
C ALA A 302 -14.00 20.29 1.48
N ALA A 303 -14.45 21.51 1.73
CA ALA A 303 -14.07 22.25 2.94
C ALA A 303 -14.41 21.51 4.25
N TRP A 304 -15.49 20.74 4.27
CA TRP A 304 -15.86 19.97 5.46
C TRP A 304 -14.94 18.78 5.73
N HIS A 305 -14.19 18.27 4.74
CA HIS A 305 -13.22 17.18 4.94
C HIS A 305 -12.09 17.55 5.91
N TYR A 306 -11.85 18.84 6.11
CA TYR A 306 -10.80 19.33 7.01
C TYR A 306 -11.27 19.49 8.45
N LYS A 307 -12.57 19.35 8.74
CA LYS A 307 -13.11 19.57 10.07
C LYS A 307 -12.77 18.43 11.04
N PRO A 308 -12.58 18.74 12.33
CA PRO A 308 -12.23 17.71 13.33
C PRO A 308 -13.22 16.55 13.37
N ILE A 309 -12.69 15.35 13.60
CA ILE A 309 -13.41 14.07 13.60
C ILE A 309 -13.67 13.62 15.04
N PHE A 310 -14.86 13.09 15.29
CA PHE A 310 -15.17 12.24 16.42
C PHE A 310 -15.51 10.84 15.91
N CYS A 311 -14.75 9.82 16.34
CA CYS A 311 -15.00 8.42 16.07
C CYS A 311 -15.32 7.69 17.39
N GLY A 312 -16.35 6.83 17.38
CA GLY A 312 -16.83 6.18 18.61
C GLY A 312 -16.01 4.98 19.07
N TRP A 313 -15.06 4.46 18.29
CA TRP A 313 -14.43 3.15 18.51
C TRP A 313 -13.79 2.97 19.89
N ALA A 314 -12.89 3.84 20.29
CA ALA A 314 -12.22 3.69 21.57
C ALA A 314 -13.15 3.89 22.76
N GLU A 315 -14.22 4.65 22.62
CA GLU A 315 -15.27 4.70 23.64
C GLU A 315 -16.08 3.39 23.70
N GLN A 316 -16.36 2.78 22.52
CA GLN A 316 -17.00 1.45 22.46
C GLN A 316 -16.15 0.42 23.19
N THR A 317 -14.86 0.29 22.86
CA THR A 317 -13.94 -0.66 23.52
C THR A 317 -13.82 -0.40 25.02
N ARG A 318 -13.76 0.87 25.41
CA ARG A 318 -13.68 1.26 26.81
C ARG A 318 -14.94 0.90 27.59
N GLN A 319 -16.12 1.20 27.04
CA GLN A 319 -17.41 0.89 27.70
C GLN A 319 -17.67 -0.62 27.71
N ALA A 320 -17.26 -1.33 26.66
CA ALA A 320 -17.35 -2.79 26.60
C ALA A 320 -16.60 -3.45 27.77
N ALA A 321 -15.38 -2.97 28.03
CA ALA A 321 -14.58 -3.45 29.18
C ALA A 321 -15.21 -3.12 30.53
N VAL A 322 -16.00 -2.03 30.64
CA VAL A 322 -16.71 -1.68 31.88
C VAL A 322 -17.94 -2.58 32.09
N HIS A 323 -18.69 -2.82 31.02
CA HIS A 323 -19.95 -3.55 31.07
C HIS A 323 -19.82 -5.05 30.81
N ASN A 324 -18.62 -5.54 30.49
CA ASN A 324 -18.32 -6.92 30.12
C ASN A 324 -19.20 -7.42 28.95
N VAL A 325 -19.24 -6.62 27.90
CA VAL A 325 -19.93 -6.91 26.62
C VAL A 325 -18.93 -6.75 25.48
N GLU A 326 -19.34 -7.09 24.26
CA GLU A 326 -18.50 -6.89 23.09
C GLU A 326 -18.53 -5.41 22.62
N ALA A 327 -17.40 -4.88 22.14
CA ALA A 327 -17.30 -3.48 21.72
C ALA A 327 -18.30 -3.14 20.59
N HIS A 328 -18.47 -4.05 19.66
CA HIS A 328 -19.38 -3.88 18.53
C HIS A 328 -20.87 -3.83 18.95
N ASP A 329 -21.25 -4.37 20.12
CA ASP A 329 -22.62 -4.24 20.63
C ASP A 329 -22.98 -2.81 21.06
N LEU A 330 -21.97 -1.99 21.29
CA LEU A 330 -22.10 -0.60 21.75
C LEU A 330 -22.20 0.43 20.61
N ALA A 331 -22.07 0.03 19.35
CA ALA A 331 -22.31 0.87 18.19
C ALA A 331 -23.81 1.16 18.02
N THR A 332 -24.43 1.84 19.01
CA THR A 332 -25.88 2.12 19.05
C THR A 332 -26.18 3.59 18.94
N GLN A 333 -27.33 3.93 18.39
CA GLN A 333 -27.80 5.31 18.27
C GLN A 333 -27.79 6.05 19.62
N ALA A 334 -28.30 5.43 20.66
CA ALA A 334 -28.35 6.02 22.00
C ALA A 334 -26.96 6.33 22.59
N ASN A 335 -25.97 5.45 22.35
CA ASN A 335 -24.61 5.68 22.79
C ASN A 335 -23.96 6.85 22.01
N TYR A 336 -24.11 6.86 20.68
CA TYR A 336 -23.54 7.94 19.86
C TYR A 336 -24.19 9.28 20.16
N GLU A 337 -25.51 9.37 20.34
CA GLU A 337 -26.20 10.59 20.76
C GLU A 337 -25.64 11.12 22.10
N ARG A 338 -25.44 10.20 23.07
CA ARG A 338 -24.85 10.55 24.38
C ARG A 338 -23.40 11.03 24.25
N TRP A 339 -22.55 10.31 23.51
CA TRP A 339 -21.13 10.67 23.36
C TRP A 339 -20.96 11.99 22.61
N ILE A 340 -21.69 12.21 21.53
CA ILE A 340 -21.68 13.47 20.80
C ILE A 340 -22.15 14.62 21.72
N SER A 341 -23.18 14.41 22.52
CA SER A 341 -23.64 15.41 23.51
C SER A 341 -22.52 15.79 24.50
N VAL A 342 -21.71 14.84 24.95
CA VAL A 342 -20.56 15.12 25.81
C VAL A 342 -19.49 15.94 25.09
N VAL A 343 -19.14 15.56 23.86
CA VAL A 343 -18.14 16.25 23.04
C VAL A 343 -18.57 17.69 22.78
N VAL A 344 -19.82 17.89 22.35
CA VAL A 344 -20.41 19.21 22.09
C VAL A 344 -20.52 20.03 23.39
N GLY A 345 -20.95 19.40 24.49
CA GLY A 345 -21.02 20.04 25.81
C GLY A 345 -19.66 20.53 26.34
N ARG A 346 -18.56 19.93 25.88
CA ARG A 346 -17.19 20.43 26.14
C ARG A 346 -16.78 21.58 25.22
N GLY A 347 -17.59 21.91 24.23
CA GLY A 347 -17.31 22.96 23.25
C GLY A 347 -16.27 22.58 22.21
N LEU A 348 -16.06 21.28 21.95
CA LEU A 348 -15.18 20.82 20.87
C LEU A 348 -15.86 20.99 19.51
N PRO A 349 -15.22 21.62 18.51
CA PRO A 349 -15.82 21.95 17.23
C PRO A 349 -15.77 20.76 16.25
N VAL A 350 -16.38 19.64 16.63
CA VAL A 350 -16.46 18.44 15.78
C VAL A 350 -17.34 18.70 14.57
N GLY A 351 -16.80 18.47 13.38
CA GLY A 351 -17.52 18.60 12.12
C GLY A 351 -17.82 17.27 11.43
N THR A 352 -17.17 16.19 11.84
CA THR A 352 -17.40 14.85 11.28
C THR A 352 -17.58 13.83 12.41
N VAL A 353 -18.60 12.99 12.29
CA VAL A 353 -18.87 11.87 13.20
C VAL A 353 -18.68 10.57 12.43
N VAL A 354 -17.83 9.69 12.92
CA VAL A 354 -17.66 8.33 12.38
C VAL A 354 -18.42 7.35 13.26
N ILE A 355 -19.43 6.70 12.69
CA ILE A 355 -20.09 5.55 13.32
C ILE A 355 -19.23 4.33 13.01
N ASP A 356 -18.56 3.81 14.03
CA ASP A 356 -17.58 2.74 13.89
C ASP A 356 -18.20 1.33 13.97
N ASP A 357 -17.41 0.32 14.08
CA ASP A 357 -17.76 -1.10 14.12
C ASP A 357 -18.73 -1.43 15.28
N LYS A 358 -19.84 -2.00 15.12
CA LYS A 358 -20.56 -2.58 13.99
C LYS A 358 -21.98 -1.97 13.99
N TRP A 359 -22.23 -0.97 13.15
CA TRP A 359 -23.56 -0.38 12.97
C TRP A 359 -24.49 -1.28 12.15
N GLN A 360 -23.91 -2.14 11.28
CA GLN A 360 -24.63 -3.04 10.40
C GLN A 360 -24.99 -4.35 11.09
N LYS A 361 -26.09 -4.93 10.63
CA LYS A 361 -26.58 -6.24 11.11
C LYS A 361 -25.57 -7.36 10.79
N GLN A 362 -25.06 -7.36 9.58
CA GLN A 362 -24.02 -8.27 9.09
C GLN A 362 -23.02 -7.47 8.24
N TYR A 363 -21.75 -7.74 8.37
CA TYR A 363 -20.70 -6.92 7.73
C TYR A 363 -20.84 -6.85 6.21
N GLY A 364 -21.04 -7.98 5.52
CA GLY A 364 -21.08 -8.04 4.06
C GLY A 364 -22.38 -7.53 3.45
N THR A 365 -23.46 -7.37 4.24
CA THR A 365 -24.74 -6.92 3.71
C THR A 365 -24.90 -5.40 3.66
N PHE A 366 -24.14 -4.65 4.46
CA PHE A 366 -24.28 -3.20 4.60
C PHE A 366 -25.71 -2.76 4.99
N ASP A 367 -26.49 -3.65 5.61
CA ASP A 367 -27.82 -3.32 6.12
C ASP A 367 -27.71 -2.78 7.53
N VAL A 368 -28.44 -1.70 7.81
CA VAL A 368 -28.53 -1.11 9.15
C VAL A 368 -29.10 -2.11 10.14
N ASP A 369 -28.48 -2.26 11.30
CA ASP A 369 -29.09 -2.98 12.43
C ASP A 369 -30.14 -2.06 13.08
N GLU A 370 -31.41 -2.29 12.76
CA GLU A 370 -32.52 -1.48 13.25
C GLU A 370 -32.73 -1.57 14.77
N GLN A 371 -32.22 -2.62 15.42
CA GLN A 371 -32.25 -2.72 16.89
C GLN A 371 -31.25 -1.76 17.52
N LYS A 372 -30.07 -1.58 16.90
CA LYS A 372 -29.06 -0.63 17.33
C LYS A 372 -29.36 0.80 16.87
N TRP A 373 -29.89 0.94 15.67
CA TRP A 373 -30.14 2.22 14.96
C TRP A 373 -31.61 2.32 14.51
N PRO A 374 -32.55 2.50 15.45
CA PRO A 374 -33.98 2.52 15.12
C PRO A 374 -34.39 3.67 14.20
N ASP A 375 -33.59 4.75 14.14
CA ASP A 375 -33.82 5.90 13.28
C ASP A 375 -32.48 6.48 12.78
N MET A 376 -31.69 5.69 12.04
CA MET A 376 -30.41 6.15 11.50
C MET A 376 -30.56 7.36 10.59
N LYS A 377 -31.58 7.37 9.71
CA LYS A 377 -31.84 8.50 8.82
C LYS A 377 -32.12 9.79 9.61
N GLY A 378 -32.96 9.72 10.62
CA GLY A 378 -33.26 10.86 11.50
C GLY A 378 -32.04 11.29 12.29
N PHE A 379 -31.21 10.35 12.76
CA PHE A 379 -29.93 10.69 13.40
C PHE A 379 -29.03 11.50 12.45
N ILE A 380 -28.79 11.02 11.22
CA ILE A 380 -27.98 11.71 10.22
C ILE A 380 -28.55 13.11 9.93
N THR A 381 -29.87 13.19 9.74
CA THR A 381 -30.54 14.48 9.49
C THR A 381 -30.32 15.46 10.64
N ARG A 382 -30.37 15.04 11.90
CA ARG A 382 -30.07 15.88 13.06
C ARG A 382 -28.61 16.33 13.07
N GLN A 383 -27.66 15.44 12.74
CA GLN A 383 -26.24 15.83 12.64
C GLN A 383 -26.02 16.88 11.54
N HIS A 384 -26.66 16.72 10.40
CA HIS A 384 -26.60 17.72 9.31
C HIS A 384 -27.18 19.08 9.74
N ALA A 385 -28.32 19.09 10.44
CA ALA A 385 -28.93 20.32 10.94
C ALA A 385 -28.01 21.09 11.92
N GLU A 386 -27.12 20.38 12.60
CA GLU A 386 -26.10 20.91 13.50
C GLU A 386 -24.74 21.16 12.82
N GLY A 387 -24.68 21.05 11.50
CA GLY A 387 -23.49 21.32 10.70
C GLY A 387 -22.41 20.21 10.72
N ARG A 388 -22.74 19.02 11.22
CA ARG A 388 -21.85 17.85 11.22
C ARG A 388 -22.17 16.91 10.06
N ARG A 389 -21.15 16.18 9.61
CA ARG A 389 -21.21 15.11 8.62
C ARG A 389 -21.08 13.74 9.28
N VAL A 390 -21.60 12.70 8.64
CA VAL A 390 -21.62 11.34 9.19
C VAL A 390 -20.97 10.37 8.23
N LEU A 391 -19.90 9.71 8.67
CA LEU A 391 -19.27 8.58 7.98
C LEU A 391 -19.68 7.28 8.65
N LEU A 392 -19.75 6.22 7.85
CA LEU A 392 -19.92 4.87 8.34
C LEU A 392 -18.62 4.07 8.15
N TRP A 393 -18.21 3.37 9.19
CA TRP A 393 -17.12 2.40 9.11
C TRP A 393 -17.57 1.18 8.28
N VAL A 394 -16.70 0.71 7.39
CA VAL A 394 -16.97 -0.45 6.53
C VAL A 394 -15.76 -1.37 6.46
N PRO A 395 -15.94 -2.69 6.67
CA PRO A 395 -14.89 -3.66 6.45
C PRO A 395 -14.78 -3.98 4.96
N ALA A 396 -13.56 -3.98 4.45
CA ALA A 396 -13.34 -4.39 3.06
C ALA A 396 -13.68 -5.88 2.86
N PHE A 397 -14.34 -6.20 1.77
CA PHE A 397 -14.67 -7.55 1.25
C PHE A 397 -15.32 -8.55 2.22
N HIS A 398 -15.78 -8.17 3.39
CA HIS A 398 -16.25 -9.11 4.42
C HIS A 398 -17.46 -9.95 3.94
N VAL A 399 -17.45 -11.26 4.23
CA VAL A 399 -18.41 -12.23 3.66
C VAL A 399 -19.65 -12.45 4.50
N GLU A 400 -19.71 -11.98 5.76
CA GLU A 400 -20.84 -12.23 6.65
C GLU A 400 -22.17 -11.77 6.03
N GLY A 401 -23.08 -12.72 5.82
CA GLY A 401 -24.38 -12.47 5.23
C GLY A 401 -24.43 -12.39 3.70
N LEU A 402 -23.27 -12.50 3.01
CA LEU A 402 -23.27 -12.57 1.56
C LEU A 402 -23.68 -13.96 1.05
N PRO A 403 -24.46 -14.04 -0.04
CA PRO A 403 -24.67 -15.28 -0.77
C PRO A 403 -23.35 -15.85 -1.30
N ASP A 404 -23.21 -17.15 -1.24
CA ASP A 404 -22.00 -17.89 -1.63
C ASP A 404 -21.54 -17.62 -3.07
N GLU A 405 -22.46 -17.39 -3.99
CA GLU A 405 -22.20 -17.08 -5.40
C GLU A 405 -21.59 -15.69 -5.64
N LEU A 406 -21.65 -14.82 -4.63
CA LEU A 406 -21.04 -13.49 -4.66
C LEU A 406 -19.63 -13.45 -4.04
N CYS A 407 -19.12 -14.61 -3.61
CA CYS A 407 -17.89 -14.69 -2.83
C CYS A 407 -16.75 -15.38 -3.59
N VAL A 408 -15.54 -14.90 -3.36
CA VAL A 408 -14.29 -15.65 -3.61
C VAL A 408 -14.24 -16.80 -2.63
N LYS A 409 -13.85 -17.99 -3.10
CA LYS A 409 -13.77 -19.20 -2.27
C LYS A 409 -12.38 -19.81 -2.24
N ALA A 410 -11.95 -20.20 -1.06
CA ALA A 410 -10.81 -21.11 -0.84
C ALA A 410 -11.41 -22.51 -0.54
N GLY A 411 -11.32 -23.40 -1.51
CA GLY A 411 -12.04 -24.69 -1.45
C GLY A 411 -13.56 -24.49 -1.46
N SER A 412 -14.24 -24.83 -0.36
CA SER A 412 -15.67 -24.60 -0.17
C SER A 412 -15.99 -23.36 0.71
N ARG A 413 -14.97 -22.74 1.32
CA ARG A 413 -15.17 -21.62 2.25
C ARG A 413 -15.16 -20.28 1.50
N ALA A 414 -16.19 -19.46 1.72
CA ALA A 414 -16.21 -18.06 1.32
C ALA A 414 -15.19 -17.26 2.16
N ILE A 415 -14.37 -16.45 1.51
CA ILE A 415 -13.29 -15.71 2.16
C ILE A 415 -13.31 -14.20 1.89
N ALA A 416 -13.90 -13.78 0.78
CA ALA A 416 -14.04 -12.36 0.43
C ALA A 416 -15.25 -12.18 -0.50
N GLY A 417 -15.89 -11.02 -0.49
CA GLY A 417 -16.80 -10.61 -1.56
C GLY A 417 -16.03 -10.48 -2.89
N ASP A 418 -16.52 -11.10 -3.96
CA ASP A 418 -15.79 -11.19 -5.23
C ASP A 418 -15.94 -9.93 -6.07
N VAL A 419 -15.05 -8.97 -5.90
CA VAL A 419 -15.02 -7.70 -6.67
C VAL A 419 -14.74 -7.89 -8.16
N SER A 420 -14.36 -9.09 -8.59
CA SER A 420 -14.24 -9.45 -10.00
C SER A 420 -15.58 -9.93 -10.61
N ASN A 421 -16.60 -10.19 -9.75
CA ASN A 421 -17.90 -10.65 -10.14
C ASN A 421 -18.84 -9.44 -10.36
N PRO A 422 -19.37 -9.23 -11.58
CA PRO A 422 -20.31 -8.14 -11.86
C PRO A 422 -21.56 -8.15 -10.97
N ALA A 423 -22.03 -9.33 -10.55
CA ALA A 423 -23.19 -9.43 -9.66
C ALA A 423 -22.89 -8.92 -8.25
N TYR A 424 -21.67 -9.16 -7.73
CA TYR A 424 -21.24 -8.59 -6.46
C TYR A 424 -21.03 -7.07 -6.56
N GLU A 425 -20.44 -6.61 -7.65
CA GLU A 425 -20.27 -5.17 -7.88
C GLU A 425 -21.62 -4.45 -7.90
N GLU A 426 -22.61 -4.99 -8.62
CA GLU A 426 -23.96 -4.43 -8.66
C GLU A 426 -24.63 -4.45 -7.28
N TYR A 427 -24.44 -5.55 -6.54
CA TYR A 427 -24.91 -5.66 -5.16
C TYR A 427 -24.32 -4.57 -4.27
N LEU A 428 -22.99 -4.41 -4.28
CA LEU A 428 -22.29 -3.43 -3.47
C LEU A 428 -22.69 -1.99 -3.84
N ARG A 429 -22.78 -1.68 -5.14
CA ARG A 429 -23.23 -0.35 -5.62
C ARG A 429 -24.66 -0.03 -5.15
N ARG A 430 -25.57 -0.98 -5.17
CA ARG A 430 -26.94 -0.75 -4.63
C ARG A 430 -26.92 -0.42 -3.14
N LYS A 431 -26.08 -1.12 -2.34
CA LYS A 431 -25.95 -0.87 -0.91
C LYS A 431 -25.36 0.51 -0.63
N ILE A 432 -24.28 0.88 -1.31
CA ILE A 432 -23.65 2.21 -1.20
C ILE A 432 -24.64 3.30 -1.58
N ARG A 433 -25.35 3.13 -2.69
CA ARG A 433 -26.42 4.07 -3.10
C ARG A 433 -27.45 4.26 -2.00
N HIS A 434 -27.96 3.17 -1.43
CA HIS A 434 -28.96 3.24 -0.36
C HIS A 434 -28.44 4.06 0.84
N LEU A 435 -27.23 3.77 1.28
CA LEU A 435 -26.62 4.49 2.41
C LEU A 435 -26.43 5.98 2.11
N VAL A 436 -25.90 6.32 0.94
CA VAL A 436 -25.57 7.71 0.58
C VAL A 436 -26.80 8.49 0.13
N ALA A 437 -27.61 7.95 -0.81
CA ALA A 437 -28.72 8.69 -1.41
C ALA A 437 -29.99 8.65 -0.53
N ASP A 438 -30.33 7.50 0.09
CA ASP A 438 -31.59 7.35 0.79
C ASP A 438 -31.46 7.68 2.28
N LEU A 439 -30.34 7.34 2.94
CA LEU A 439 -30.09 7.64 4.37
C LEU A 439 -29.35 8.94 4.59
N GLY A 440 -28.59 9.44 3.59
CA GLY A 440 -27.87 10.69 3.66
C GLY A 440 -26.45 10.61 4.20
N VAL A 441 -25.85 9.43 4.28
CA VAL A 441 -24.46 9.21 4.70
C VAL A 441 -23.50 10.07 3.87
N ASP A 442 -22.49 10.66 4.51
CA ASP A 442 -21.55 11.58 3.87
C ASP A 442 -20.27 10.90 3.36
N GLY A 443 -20.09 9.61 3.64
CA GLY A 443 -18.94 8.83 3.18
C GLY A 443 -18.63 7.64 4.08
N PHE A 444 -17.42 7.12 3.91
CA PHE A 444 -17.05 5.85 4.55
C PHE A 444 -15.62 5.91 5.10
N LYS A 445 -15.45 5.32 6.30
CA LYS A 445 -14.16 4.92 6.85
C LYS A 445 -13.94 3.46 6.49
N GLU A 446 -13.05 3.18 5.54
CA GLU A 446 -12.71 1.83 5.13
C GLU A 446 -11.65 1.23 6.06
N ASP A 447 -11.88 -0.03 6.45
CA ASP A 447 -10.99 -0.77 7.33
C ASP A 447 -10.86 -2.24 6.90
N TRP A 448 -9.99 -3.00 7.56
CA TRP A 448 -9.70 -4.41 7.31
C TRP A 448 -9.28 -4.73 5.86
N ILE A 449 -8.56 -3.82 5.24
CA ILE A 449 -8.10 -3.93 3.84
C ILE A 449 -7.09 -5.06 3.64
N GLY A 450 -6.38 -5.45 4.69
CA GLY A 450 -5.35 -6.49 4.66
C GLY A 450 -5.85 -7.93 4.45
N GLY A 451 -7.17 -8.17 4.46
CA GLY A 451 -7.76 -9.52 4.41
C GLY A 451 -7.75 -10.21 3.03
N VAL A 452 -6.82 -9.85 2.15
CA VAL A 452 -6.74 -10.46 0.80
C VAL A 452 -5.95 -11.76 0.85
N SER A 453 -6.61 -12.87 0.46
CA SER A 453 -5.99 -14.18 0.49
C SER A 453 -4.82 -14.31 -0.49
N ARG A 454 -3.76 -15.03 -0.04
CA ARG A 454 -2.59 -15.40 -0.86
C ARG A 454 -2.69 -16.81 -1.44
N SER A 455 -3.80 -17.50 -1.29
CA SER A 455 -3.96 -18.89 -1.72
C SER A 455 -3.91 -19.03 -3.23
N GLU A 456 -3.23 -20.08 -3.70
CA GLU A 456 -3.08 -20.39 -5.12
C GLU A 456 -4.35 -20.99 -5.77
N ASN A 457 -5.31 -21.45 -4.97
CA ASN A 457 -6.47 -22.18 -5.46
C ASN A 457 -7.80 -21.44 -5.19
N LEU A 458 -7.79 -20.13 -5.35
CA LEU A 458 -9.01 -19.33 -5.18
C LEU A 458 -9.96 -19.53 -6.36
N LYS A 459 -11.22 -19.74 -6.06
CA LYS A 459 -12.31 -19.69 -7.04
C LYS A 459 -12.91 -18.28 -7.02
N MET A 460 -12.71 -17.55 -8.09
CA MET A 460 -13.24 -16.21 -8.34
C MET A 460 -13.80 -16.12 -9.75
N HIS A 461 -14.62 -15.10 -10.02
CA HIS A 461 -15.26 -14.93 -11.32
C HIS A 461 -14.22 -14.67 -12.44
N THR A 462 -13.27 -13.77 -12.20
CA THR A 462 -12.11 -13.57 -13.07
C THR A 462 -10.85 -13.49 -12.21
N PRO A 463 -9.66 -13.84 -12.76
CA PRO A 463 -8.41 -13.77 -12.02
C PRO A 463 -8.01 -12.33 -11.67
N LEU A 464 -8.66 -11.74 -10.69
CA LEU A 464 -8.30 -10.47 -10.11
C LEU A 464 -7.70 -10.73 -8.72
N PHE A 465 -6.42 -10.46 -8.54
CA PHE A 465 -5.65 -10.91 -7.39
C PHE A 465 -4.83 -9.76 -6.79
N GLY A 466 -4.52 -9.87 -5.50
CA GLY A 466 -3.58 -9.00 -4.82
C GLY A 466 -4.01 -7.52 -4.75
N ILE A 467 -3.08 -6.64 -5.05
CA ILE A 467 -3.28 -5.18 -4.97
C ILE A 467 -4.43 -4.71 -5.88
N GLU A 468 -4.61 -5.31 -7.05
CA GLU A 468 -5.71 -4.95 -7.96
C GLU A 468 -7.09 -5.35 -7.39
N PHE A 469 -7.16 -6.39 -6.56
CA PHE A 469 -8.40 -6.76 -5.89
C PHE A 469 -8.84 -5.67 -4.90
N VAL A 470 -7.91 -5.18 -4.09
CA VAL A 470 -8.15 -4.05 -3.17
C VAL A 470 -8.52 -2.79 -3.95
N ARG A 471 -7.75 -2.48 -4.99
CA ARG A 471 -8.00 -1.31 -5.83
C ARG A 471 -9.40 -1.31 -6.43
N ARG A 472 -9.89 -2.48 -6.89
CA ARG A 472 -11.23 -2.61 -7.45
C ARG A 472 -12.31 -2.35 -6.40
N PHE A 473 -12.16 -2.86 -5.19
CA PHE A 473 -13.11 -2.62 -4.10
C PHE A 473 -13.19 -1.12 -3.76
N GLN A 474 -12.05 -0.50 -3.49
CA GLN A 474 -12.00 0.93 -3.16
C GLN A 474 -12.56 1.79 -4.29
N PHE A 475 -12.26 1.43 -5.54
CA PHE A 475 -12.81 2.14 -6.69
C PHE A 475 -14.34 2.07 -6.74
N ILE A 476 -14.94 0.90 -6.50
CA ILE A 476 -16.40 0.73 -6.47
C ILE A 476 -17.01 1.58 -5.35
N LEU A 477 -16.43 1.52 -4.15
CA LEU A 477 -16.89 2.29 -2.99
C LEU A 477 -16.84 3.80 -3.28
N TYR A 478 -15.70 4.28 -3.76
CA TYR A 478 -15.45 5.68 -4.09
C TYR A 478 -16.36 6.18 -5.22
N ASP A 479 -16.37 5.47 -6.34
CA ASP A 479 -17.10 5.86 -7.54
C ASP A 479 -18.61 5.94 -7.29
N GLU A 480 -19.18 4.95 -6.61
CA GLU A 480 -20.61 4.96 -6.30
C GLU A 480 -20.97 6.01 -5.26
N ALA A 481 -20.15 6.22 -4.22
CA ALA A 481 -20.41 7.25 -3.22
C ALA A 481 -20.42 8.66 -3.85
N HIS A 482 -19.38 9.00 -4.63
CA HIS A 482 -19.27 10.30 -5.30
C HIS A 482 -20.31 10.53 -6.40
N LYS A 483 -20.84 9.46 -7.00
CA LYS A 483 -21.95 9.56 -7.95
C LYS A 483 -23.22 10.12 -7.32
N TRP A 484 -23.49 9.78 -6.06
CA TRP A 484 -24.70 10.21 -5.34
C TRP A 484 -24.46 11.43 -4.45
N LYS A 485 -23.22 11.63 -4.01
CA LYS A 485 -22.80 12.80 -3.23
C LYS A 485 -21.40 13.20 -3.67
N GLN A 486 -21.31 14.23 -4.52
CA GLN A 486 -20.06 14.64 -5.15
C GLN A 486 -18.95 14.99 -4.14
N ASP A 487 -19.34 15.51 -2.97
CA ASP A 487 -18.45 15.84 -1.86
C ASP A 487 -18.38 14.74 -0.79
N ALA A 488 -18.68 13.48 -1.12
CA ALA A 488 -18.49 12.35 -0.20
C ALA A 488 -17.03 12.28 0.25
N MET A 489 -16.77 11.67 1.42
CA MET A 489 -15.43 11.42 1.92
C MET A 489 -15.17 9.92 2.04
N ILE A 490 -14.18 9.43 1.31
CA ILE A 490 -13.68 8.06 1.44
C ILE A 490 -12.33 8.12 2.12
N GLU A 491 -12.31 7.57 3.30
CA GLU A 491 -11.16 7.52 4.18
C GLU A 491 -10.55 6.12 4.18
N THR A 492 -9.29 6.03 3.79
CA THR A 492 -8.57 4.76 3.60
C THR A 492 -7.24 4.74 4.33
N GLN A 493 -6.55 3.59 4.32
CA GLN A 493 -5.21 3.41 4.88
C GLN A 493 -4.18 2.98 3.81
N THR A 494 -4.38 3.40 2.56
CA THR A 494 -3.61 2.96 1.38
C THR A 494 -2.77 4.09 0.77
N PRO A 495 -1.61 4.47 1.34
CA PRO A 495 -0.80 5.57 0.82
C PRO A 495 0.00 5.21 -0.44
N ASN A 496 -0.40 4.22 -1.21
CA ASN A 496 0.23 3.90 -2.49
C ASN A 496 -0.30 4.81 -3.59
N PRO A 497 0.56 5.45 -4.41
CA PRO A 497 0.14 6.34 -5.50
C PRO A 497 -0.89 5.73 -6.47
N LEU A 498 -0.96 4.40 -6.58
CA LEU A 498 -1.96 3.68 -7.38
C LEU A 498 -3.41 3.90 -6.88
N PHE A 499 -3.60 4.31 -5.63
CA PHE A 499 -4.91 4.44 -4.99
C PHE A 499 -5.44 5.87 -4.89
N ARG A 500 -4.74 6.85 -5.44
CA ARG A 500 -5.17 8.27 -5.37
C ARG A 500 -6.52 8.52 -6.02
N GLU A 501 -6.91 7.72 -7.01
CA GLU A 501 -8.21 7.84 -7.70
C GLU A 501 -9.41 7.40 -6.86
N SER A 502 -9.19 6.74 -5.73
CA SER A 502 -10.22 6.11 -4.90
C SER A 502 -10.14 6.44 -3.42
N SER A 503 -9.44 7.53 -3.04
CA SER A 503 -9.28 7.95 -1.65
C SER A 503 -9.26 9.48 -1.53
N ASP A 504 -10.04 10.03 -0.60
CA ASP A 504 -10.08 11.46 -0.31
C ASP A 504 -9.17 11.85 0.83
N VAL A 505 -9.16 11.05 1.88
CA VAL A 505 -8.40 11.24 3.12
C VAL A 505 -7.66 9.96 3.47
N LEU A 506 -6.43 10.07 3.93
CA LEU A 506 -5.68 8.93 4.42
C LEU A 506 -5.65 8.93 5.94
N ARG A 507 -6.04 7.80 6.54
CA ARG A 507 -5.87 7.54 7.97
C ARG A 507 -4.42 7.19 8.28
N LEU A 508 -3.89 7.76 9.37
CA LEU A 508 -2.55 7.43 9.86
C LEU A 508 -2.48 6.10 10.60
N ASN A 509 -3.62 5.49 10.84
CA ASN A 509 -3.83 4.23 11.56
C ASN A 509 -3.57 4.28 13.06
N ASP A 510 -4.23 3.37 13.74
CA ASP A 510 -4.20 3.23 15.21
C ASP A 510 -2.80 3.16 15.77
N ILE A 511 -2.64 3.68 16.97
CA ILE A 511 -1.46 3.48 17.81
C ILE A 511 -1.73 2.37 18.80
N TRP A 512 -0.83 1.40 18.84
CA TRP A 512 -0.97 0.25 19.71
C TRP A 512 -0.52 0.50 21.14
N TYR A 513 -0.95 -0.41 21.99
CA TYR A 513 -0.72 -0.51 23.41
C TYR A 513 0.76 -0.30 23.79
N GLY A 514 0.99 0.66 24.68
CA GLY A 514 2.34 0.92 25.21
C GLY A 514 3.29 1.65 24.27
N ALA A 515 2.83 2.14 23.12
CA ALA A 515 3.65 2.97 22.24
C ALA A 515 4.16 4.23 22.94
N ARG A 516 5.37 4.64 22.58
CA ARG A 516 6.03 5.86 23.05
C ARG A 516 6.41 6.72 21.87
N LYS A 517 6.60 8.02 22.11
CA LYS A 517 6.93 9.00 21.06
C LYS A 517 5.88 9.05 19.96
N VAL A 518 4.61 8.97 20.35
CA VAL A 518 3.46 8.95 19.44
C VAL A 518 3.49 10.10 18.44
N PRO A 519 3.79 11.37 18.83
CA PRO A 519 3.88 12.46 17.87
C PRO A 519 4.91 12.24 16.76
N GLU A 520 6.10 11.71 17.12
CA GLU A 520 7.14 11.40 16.15
C GLU A 520 6.69 10.30 15.16
N MET A 521 6.07 9.25 15.70
CA MET A 521 5.53 8.14 14.92
C MET A 521 4.51 8.62 13.89
N MET A 522 3.53 9.41 14.33
CA MET A 522 2.48 9.90 13.46
C MET A 522 2.99 10.91 12.42
N ARG A 523 3.95 11.76 12.77
CA ARG A 523 4.63 12.61 11.77
C ARG A 523 5.34 11.81 10.68
N ARG A 524 5.97 10.69 11.03
CA ARG A 524 6.62 9.81 10.04
C ARG A 524 5.60 9.16 9.10
N ARG A 525 4.48 8.67 9.64
CA ARG A 525 3.37 8.14 8.84
C ARG A 525 2.78 9.21 7.91
N ALA A 526 2.52 10.39 8.46
CA ALA A 526 2.03 11.54 7.67
C ALA A 526 3.00 11.92 6.55
N ARG A 527 4.31 11.89 6.82
CA ARG A 527 5.32 12.21 5.80
C ARG A 527 5.32 11.20 4.65
N ILE A 528 5.13 9.90 4.92
CA ILE A 528 4.94 8.88 3.88
C ILE A 528 3.69 9.23 3.05
N ALA A 529 2.57 9.54 3.71
CA ALA A 529 1.32 9.91 3.05
C ALA A 529 1.46 11.15 2.17
N TRP A 530 2.06 12.22 2.69
CA TRP A 530 2.25 13.48 1.96
C TRP A 530 3.13 13.32 0.73
N ILE A 531 4.24 12.60 0.85
CA ILE A 531 5.13 12.29 -0.28
C ILE A 531 4.37 11.48 -1.32
N SER A 532 3.53 10.54 -0.88
CA SER A 532 2.72 9.69 -1.75
C SER A 532 1.52 10.39 -2.40
N GLY A 533 1.26 11.67 -2.04
CA GLY A 533 0.26 12.53 -2.69
C GLY A 533 -0.99 12.85 -1.87
N TRP A 534 -1.11 12.36 -0.63
CA TRP A 534 -2.21 12.72 0.28
C TRP A 534 -1.83 13.93 1.13
N LYS A 535 -2.30 15.11 0.75
CA LYS A 535 -2.09 16.33 1.54
C LYS A 535 -2.96 16.38 2.78
N LEU A 536 -4.10 15.71 2.77
CA LEU A 536 -5.05 15.64 3.88
C LEU A 536 -5.01 14.24 4.50
N VAL A 537 -4.68 14.18 5.79
CA VAL A 537 -4.61 12.96 6.57
C VAL A 537 -5.48 13.07 7.81
N ASP A 538 -6.16 12.00 8.20
CA ASP A 538 -6.79 11.84 9.51
C ASP A 538 -5.73 11.42 10.52
N CYS A 539 -5.63 12.16 11.62
CA CYS A 539 -4.70 11.90 12.71
C CYS A 539 -5.00 10.63 13.50
N ASP A 540 -6.16 10.03 13.30
CA ASP A 540 -6.55 8.71 13.79
C ASP A 540 -6.42 8.50 15.32
N ASN A 541 -6.54 7.24 15.76
CA ASN A 541 -6.66 6.87 17.16
C ASN A 541 -5.30 6.71 17.86
N ALA A 542 -5.12 7.42 18.97
CA ALA A 542 -3.98 7.24 19.88
C ALA A 542 -4.44 6.90 21.32
N SER A 543 -5.69 6.50 21.52
CA SER A 543 -6.27 6.24 22.85
C SER A 543 -5.68 5.01 23.55
N SER A 544 -5.06 4.11 22.79
CA SER A 544 -4.41 2.90 23.30
C SER A 544 -3.09 3.17 24.04
N THR A 545 -2.66 4.43 24.14
CA THR A 545 -1.48 4.85 24.88
C THR A 545 -1.85 5.37 26.27
N ASN A 546 -0.86 5.78 27.07
CA ASN A 546 -1.10 6.50 28.32
C ASN A 546 -1.54 7.95 28.06
N LEU A 547 -2.04 8.61 29.10
CA LEU A 547 -2.56 9.98 29.01
C LEU A 547 -1.49 10.99 28.55
N GLU A 548 -0.22 10.81 28.90
CA GLU A 548 0.86 11.73 28.53
C GLU A 548 1.17 11.65 27.03
N GLU A 549 1.35 10.45 26.48
CA GLU A 549 1.60 10.21 25.05
C GLU A 549 0.39 10.66 24.23
N TRP A 550 -0.84 10.28 24.63
CA TRP A 550 -2.06 10.74 23.98
C TRP A 550 -2.14 12.26 23.97
N TRP A 551 -1.91 12.91 25.10
CA TRP A 551 -1.98 14.36 25.21
C TRP A 551 -0.94 15.07 24.36
N SER A 552 0.30 14.59 24.35
CA SER A 552 1.36 15.12 23.52
C SER A 552 0.98 15.07 22.04
N TYR A 553 0.32 14.00 21.63
CA TYR A 553 -0.15 13.87 20.26
C TYR A 553 -1.36 14.78 19.94
N MET A 554 -2.32 14.92 20.86
CA MET A 554 -3.46 15.83 20.67
C MET A 554 -3.02 17.28 20.44
N LEU A 555 -1.92 17.71 21.07
CA LEU A 555 -1.34 19.04 20.83
C LEU A 555 -0.75 19.19 19.42
N GLU A 556 -0.27 18.13 18.81
CA GLU A 556 0.38 18.16 17.51
C GLU A 556 -0.55 17.90 16.32
N GLN A 557 -1.66 17.21 16.52
CA GLN A 557 -2.60 16.85 15.47
C GLN A 557 -2.94 18.00 14.50
N PRO A 558 -3.24 19.23 14.99
CA PRO A 558 -3.55 20.36 14.09
C PRO A 558 -2.42 20.79 13.14
N SER A 559 -1.21 20.35 13.39
CA SER A 559 -0.04 20.60 12.51
C SER A 559 0.24 19.44 11.56
N ILE A 560 -0.33 18.26 11.84
CA ILE A 560 -0.17 17.04 11.06
C ILE A 560 -1.30 16.88 10.04
N GLY A 561 -2.56 17.03 10.50
CA GLY A 561 -3.72 16.79 9.65
C GLY A 561 -5.03 17.16 10.33
N ILE A 562 -6.07 16.38 10.05
CA ILE A 562 -7.40 16.53 10.65
C ILE A 562 -7.32 16.02 12.09
N PRO A 563 -7.60 16.86 13.10
CA PRO A 563 -7.67 16.40 14.48
C PRO A 563 -8.78 15.38 14.69
N ALA A 564 -8.47 14.30 15.41
CA ALA A 564 -9.40 13.20 15.65
C ALA A 564 -9.46 12.83 17.15
N LEU A 565 -10.68 12.57 17.64
CA LEU A 565 -10.97 12.14 19.01
C LEU A 565 -11.76 10.82 18.98
N TYR A 566 -11.31 9.82 19.73
CA TYR A 566 -11.88 8.48 19.70
C TYR A 566 -12.57 8.05 21.00
N PHE A 567 -12.50 8.87 22.05
CA PHE A 567 -13.17 8.58 23.33
C PHE A 567 -13.62 9.88 24.01
N VAL A 568 -14.52 9.74 25.00
CA VAL A 568 -15.05 10.88 25.76
C VAL A 568 -14.88 10.75 27.26
N THR A 569 -14.48 9.59 27.77
CA THR A 569 -14.39 9.34 29.22
C THR A 569 -12.95 9.16 29.71
N GLN A 570 -12.26 8.15 29.25
CA GLN A 570 -10.94 7.71 29.71
C GLN A 570 -10.11 7.16 28.55
N THR A 571 -8.79 7.20 28.68
CA THR A 571 -7.90 6.47 27.78
C THR A 571 -8.26 4.98 27.75
N GLU A 572 -8.15 4.37 26.58
CA GLU A 572 -8.58 2.98 26.38
C GLU A 572 -7.79 1.99 27.22
N SER A 573 -6.45 2.09 27.19
CA SER A 573 -5.55 1.11 27.80
C SER A 573 -5.30 1.37 29.27
N THR A 574 -4.94 2.60 29.64
CA THR A 574 -4.52 2.93 31.02
C THR A 574 -5.69 3.34 31.90
N ARG A 575 -6.86 3.57 31.30
CA ARG A 575 -8.09 4.00 31.99
C ARG A 575 -7.92 5.31 32.76
N GLU A 576 -7.02 6.17 32.31
CA GLU A 576 -6.79 7.47 32.93
C GLU A 576 -7.87 8.46 32.48
N GLN A 577 -8.42 9.18 33.42
CA GLN A 577 -9.36 10.27 33.11
C GLN A 577 -8.61 11.50 32.62
N VAL A 578 -9.14 12.11 31.55
CA VAL A 578 -8.59 13.37 31.06
C VAL A 578 -9.10 14.50 31.99
N PRO A 579 -8.20 15.27 32.64
CA PRO A 579 -8.60 16.40 33.45
C PRO A 579 -9.35 17.48 32.68
N ASP A 580 -10.28 18.17 33.36
CA ASP A 580 -11.04 19.26 32.74
C ASP A 580 -10.17 20.39 32.18
N SER A 581 -9.01 20.64 32.76
CA SER A 581 -8.03 21.60 32.26
C SER A 581 -7.53 21.22 30.87
N LYS A 582 -7.26 19.93 30.60
CA LYS A 582 -6.85 19.42 29.31
C LYS A 582 -7.98 19.51 28.29
N TRP A 583 -9.24 19.22 28.69
CA TRP A 583 -10.39 19.40 27.81
C TRP A 583 -10.60 20.87 27.41
N ARG A 584 -10.42 21.83 28.34
CA ARG A 584 -10.49 23.26 28.00
C ARG A 584 -9.38 23.66 27.02
N GLN A 585 -8.16 23.23 27.27
CA GLN A 585 -7.04 23.52 26.37
C GLN A 585 -7.25 22.88 24.99
N LEU A 586 -7.74 21.65 24.90
CA LEU A 586 -8.04 20.97 23.65
C LEU A 586 -9.10 21.75 22.86
N ARG A 587 -10.15 22.24 23.53
CA ARG A 587 -11.16 23.09 22.91
C ARG A 587 -10.54 24.36 22.30
N GLU A 588 -9.65 25.03 23.00
CA GLU A 588 -8.97 26.23 22.50
C GLU A 588 -8.16 25.91 21.24
N ILE A 589 -7.34 24.87 21.28
CA ILE A 589 -6.50 24.44 20.16
C ILE A 589 -7.36 24.04 18.94
N TRP A 590 -8.44 23.31 19.14
CA TRP A 590 -9.30 22.89 18.03
C TRP A 590 -10.13 24.05 17.46
N ASN A 591 -10.56 25.01 18.29
CA ASN A 591 -11.20 26.24 17.81
C ASN A 591 -10.22 27.09 17.01
N GLU A 592 -8.97 27.24 17.43
CA GLU A 592 -7.93 27.92 16.64
C GLU A 592 -7.67 27.21 15.31
N TYR A 593 -7.67 25.87 15.31
CA TYR A 593 -7.55 25.09 14.07
C TYR A 593 -8.72 25.38 13.12
N VAL A 594 -9.97 25.33 13.59
CA VAL A 594 -11.15 25.60 12.77
C VAL A 594 -11.16 27.06 12.28
N GLN A 595 -10.78 28.02 13.12
CA GLN A 595 -10.68 29.42 12.72
C GLN A 595 -9.67 29.61 11.58
N ARG A 596 -8.52 28.97 11.66
CA ARG A 596 -7.52 28.98 10.55
C ARG A 596 -8.09 28.41 9.25
N LEU A 597 -8.90 27.33 9.33
CA LEU A 597 -9.57 26.80 8.13
C LEU A 597 -10.54 27.81 7.51
N GLU A 598 -11.30 28.52 8.34
CA GLU A 598 -12.23 29.55 7.87
C GLU A 598 -11.48 30.73 7.22
N ASP A 599 -10.41 31.20 7.85
CA ASP A 599 -9.57 32.30 7.37
C ASP A 599 -8.87 31.98 6.04
N THR A 600 -8.54 30.71 5.80
CA THR A 600 -7.87 30.22 4.58
C THR A 600 -8.84 29.71 3.51
N GLY A 601 -10.16 29.82 3.74
CA GLY A 601 -11.19 29.30 2.83
C GLY A 601 -11.24 27.77 2.78
N GLY A 602 -10.90 27.10 3.90
CA GLY A 602 -10.94 25.66 4.03
C GLY A 602 -9.76 24.91 3.39
N ARG A 603 -8.60 25.58 3.31
CA ARG A 603 -7.37 24.99 2.73
C ARG A 603 -6.23 24.89 3.75
#